data_57784cba4992f2eab3688462d0b5407a
#
_entry.id   57784cba4992f2eab3688462d0b5407a
#
_cell.length_a   1.000
_cell.length_b   1.000
_cell.length_c   1.000
_cell.angle_alpha   90.00
_cell.angle_beta   90.00
_cell.angle_gamma   90.00
#
_symmetry.space_group_name_H-M   'P 1'
#
loop_
_entity.id
_entity.type
_entity.pdbx_description
1 polymer ?
#
loop_
_entity_poly.entity_id
_entity_poly.type
_entity_poly.pdbx_seq_one_letter_code
_entity_poly.pdbx_strand_id
1 'polypeptide(L)'
;MRNYTVETFVAAFIREHRPFDIVVREDFTSGRNKRATQTIFSAWAAADKALAAYGYQAEDLKPALSPTTVKKAVAGSGKAEKDVVAEAVRRYLRLPDGYKWRTGYDDSDAAAVGLAYLLRENLIDEIGGIAA
;
A
#
# COMPACT_ATOMS: atom_id res chain seq x y z
N MET A 1 10.96 15.80 -16.10
CA MET A 1 11.28 14.40 -16.11
C MET A 1 10.08 13.54 -15.90
N ARG A 2 9.93 12.57 -16.72
CA ARG A 2 8.85 11.75 -16.58
C ARG A 2 9.10 10.77 -15.57
N ASN A 3 8.15 10.01 -15.16
CA ASN A 3 8.28 8.91 -14.23
C ASN A 3 8.76 7.65 -14.92
N TYR A 4 9.73 7.85 -15.80
CA TYR A 4 10.36 6.76 -16.51
C TYR A 4 11.03 5.79 -15.55
N THR A 5 11.65 6.34 -14.48
CA THR A 5 12.29 5.53 -13.45
C THR A 5 11.26 4.68 -12.71
N VAL A 6 10.09 5.27 -12.42
CA VAL A 6 9.01 4.53 -11.75
C VAL A 6 8.53 3.38 -12.65
N GLU A 7 8.27 3.69 -13.90
CA GLU A 7 7.81 2.67 -14.84
C GLU A 7 8.81 1.52 -14.96
N THR A 8 10.09 1.84 -15.08
CA THR A 8 11.15 0.84 -15.19
C THR A 8 11.27 -0.02 -13.94
N PHE A 9 11.20 0.63 -12.76
CA PHE A 9 11.28 -0.08 -11.50
C PHE A 9 10.10 -1.04 -11.33
N VAL A 10 8.90 -0.58 -11.59
CA VAL A 10 7.70 -1.40 -11.44
C VAL A 10 7.74 -2.57 -12.43
N ALA A 11 8.15 -2.33 -13.66
CA ALA A 11 8.27 -3.40 -14.64
C ALA A 11 9.27 -4.48 -14.20
N ALA A 12 10.41 -4.06 -13.67
CA ALA A 12 11.41 -5.00 -13.17
C ALA A 12 10.89 -5.81 -11.99
N PHE A 13 10.18 -5.13 -11.09
CA PHE A 13 9.58 -5.78 -9.93
C PHE A 13 8.56 -6.83 -10.36
N ILE A 14 7.70 -6.50 -11.31
CA ILE A 14 6.69 -7.42 -11.82
C ILE A 14 7.36 -8.65 -12.44
N ARG A 15 8.38 -8.45 -13.28
CA ARG A 15 9.07 -9.56 -13.91
C ARG A 15 9.68 -10.51 -12.89
N GLU A 16 10.20 -9.97 -11.79
CA GLU A 16 10.87 -10.77 -10.77
C GLU A 16 9.89 -11.52 -9.87
N HIS A 17 8.74 -10.93 -9.59
CA HIS A 17 7.83 -11.45 -8.56
C HIS A 17 6.51 -12.01 -9.06
N ARG A 18 6.18 -11.85 -10.34
CA ARG A 18 4.91 -12.37 -10.85
C ARG A 18 4.86 -13.88 -10.77
N PRO A 19 3.66 -14.49 -10.70
CA PRO A 19 2.35 -13.88 -10.86
C PRO A 19 1.83 -13.27 -9.57
N PHE A 20 0.90 -12.33 -9.71
CA PHE A 20 0.18 -11.73 -8.60
C PHE A 20 -1.30 -12.08 -8.73
N ASP A 21 -1.97 -12.31 -7.61
CA ASP A 21 -3.40 -12.57 -7.60
C ASP A 21 -4.18 -11.27 -7.73
N ILE A 22 -3.68 -10.20 -7.13
CA ILE A 22 -4.37 -8.92 -7.12
C ILE A 22 -3.37 -7.80 -6.90
N VAL A 23 -3.69 -6.64 -7.45
CA VAL A 23 -2.92 -5.41 -7.24
C VAL A 23 -3.85 -4.38 -6.63
N VAL A 24 -3.48 -3.85 -5.48
CA VAL A 24 -4.27 -2.83 -4.81
C VAL A 24 -3.40 -1.63 -4.51
N ARG A 25 -4.05 -0.49 -4.30
CA ARG A 25 -3.35 0.72 -3.89
C ARG A 25 -4.24 1.57 -3.01
N GLU A 26 -3.59 2.44 -2.23
CA GLU A 26 -4.29 3.37 -1.37
C GLU A 26 -4.94 4.46 -2.21
N ASP A 27 -6.11 4.90 -1.80
CA ASP A 27 -6.77 6.01 -2.47
C ASP A 27 -6.03 7.30 -2.16
N PHE A 28 -5.82 8.09 -3.18
CA PHE A 28 -5.20 9.40 -3.03
C PHE A 28 -6.16 10.45 -3.56
N THR A 29 -6.69 11.27 -2.65
CA THR A 29 -7.72 12.23 -3.01
C THR A 29 -7.17 13.58 -3.42
N SER A 30 -6.14 14.10 -2.72
CA SER A 30 -5.57 15.37 -3.07
C SER A 30 -4.22 15.57 -2.40
N GLY A 31 -3.32 16.26 -3.08
CA GLY A 31 -2.08 16.69 -2.49
C GLY A 31 -2.28 18.01 -1.76
N ARG A 32 -1.24 18.48 -1.09
CA ARG A 32 -1.29 19.75 -0.40
C ARG A 32 -1.40 20.90 -1.37
N ASN A 33 -0.94 20.69 -2.60
CA ASN A 33 -1.03 21.68 -3.64
C ASN A 33 -1.09 20.96 -4.98
N LYS A 34 -1.31 21.74 -6.02
CA LYS A 34 -1.49 21.21 -7.36
C LYS A 34 -0.27 20.42 -7.85
N ARG A 35 0.92 20.90 -7.54
CA ARG A 35 2.15 20.24 -7.97
C ARG A 35 2.31 18.85 -7.33
N ALA A 36 2.05 18.73 -6.03
CA ALA A 36 2.14 17.46 -5.35
C ALA A 36 1.13 16.48 -5.92
N THR A 37 -0.09 16.94 -6.19
CA THR A 37 -1.12 16.11 -6.78
C THR A 37 -0.71 15.61 -8.16
N GLN A 38 -0.16 16.47 -8.99
CA GLN A 38 0.30 16.09 -10.33
C GLN A 38 1.43 15.07 -10.26
N THR A 39 2.34 15.24 -9.31
CA THR A 39 3.46 14.31 -9.15
C THR A 39 2.96 12.91 -8.81
N ILE A 40 2.00 12.82 -7.91
CA ILE A 40 1.44 11.52 -7.51
C ILE A 40 0.68 10.87 -8.66
N PHE A 41 -0.16 11.63 -9.36
CA PHE A 41 -0.88 11.08 -10.50
C PHE A 41 0.06 10.63 -11.62
N SER A 42 1.14 11.37 -11.83
CA SER A 42 2.14 10.99 -12.81
C SER A 42 2.82 9.67 -12.42
N ALA A 43 3.14 9.48 -11.14
CA ALA A 43 3.72 8.23 -10.68
C ALA A 43 2.73 7.06 -10.83
N TRP A 44 1.45 7.30 -10.52
CA TRP A 44 0.43 6.27 -10.70
C TRP A 44 0.29 5.89 -12.17
N ALA A 45 0.30 6.87 -13.07
CA ALA A 45 0.21 6.58 -14.50
C ALA A 45 1.39 5.73 -14.98
N ALA A 46 2.60 6.03 -14.49
CA ALA A 46 3.78 5.25 -14.85
C ALA A 46 3.68 3.81 -14.34
N ALA A 47 3.21 3.64 -13.10
CA ALA A 47 3.03 2.31 -12.53
C ALA A 47 1.94 1.53 -13.28
N ASP A 48 0.83 2.19 -13.61
CA ASP A 48 -0.26 1.54 -14.35
C ASP A 48 0.20 1.09 -15.74
N LYS A 49 1.04 1.87 -16.38
CA LYS A 49 1.58 1.52 -17.69
C LYS A 49 2.43 0.25 -17.60
N ALA A 50 3.27 0.16 -16.59
CA ALA A 50 4.09 -1.02 -16.38
C ALA A 50 3.23 -2.25 -16.06
N LEU A 51 2.21 -2.08 -15.22
CA LEU A 51 1.29 -3.16 -14.88
C LEU A 51 0.56 -3.67 -16.13
N ALA A 52 0.05 -2.74 -16.94
CA ALA A 52 -0.70 -3.10 -18.15
C ALA A 52 0.16 -3.89 -19.13
N ALA A 53 1.44 -3.58 -19.22
CA ALA A 53 2.36 -4.29 -20.10
C ALA A 53 2.47 -5.77 -19.76
N TYR A 54 2.19 -6.14 -18.52
CA TYR A 54 2.22 -7.54 -18.06
C TYR A 54 0.83 -8.10 -17.78
N GLY A 55 -0.21 -7.39 -18.22
CA GLY A 55 -1.58 -7.87 -18.06
C GLY A 55 -2.19 -7.64 -16.70
N TYR A 56 -1.63 -6.73 -15.90
CA TYR A 56 -2.15 -6.41 -14.59
C TYR A 56 -2.82 -5.05 -14.55
N GLN A 57 -3.70 -4.87 -13.59
CA GLN A 57 -4.41 -3.64 -13.37
C GLN A 57 -4.71 -3.52 -11.88
N ALA A 58 -4.53 -2.31 -11.32
CA ALA A 58 -4.91 -2.08 -9.94
C ALA A 58 -6.42 -2.22 -9.81
N GLU A 59 -6.84 -2.85 -8.71
CA GLU A 59 -8.26 -3.09 -8.44
C GLU A 59 -9.01 -1.77 -8.23
N ASP A 60 -10.20 -1.65 -8.79
CA ASP A 60 -11.07 -0.49 -8.57
C ASP A 60 -11.91 -0.76 -7.32
N LEU A 61 -11.35 -0.41 -6.17
CA LEU A 61 -11.97 -0.72 -4.89
C LEU A 61 -13.12 0.23 -4.55
N LYS A 62 -14.21 -0.34 -4.07
CA LYS A 62 -15.38 0.43 -3.65
C LYS A 62 -15.92 -0.10 -2.34
N PRO A 63 -15.80 0.66 -1.26
CA PRO A 63 -15.16 1.97 -1.21
C PRO A 63 -13.64 1.87 -1.33
N ALA A 64 -13.03 2.98 -1.72
CA ALA A 64 -11.57 3.04 -1.84
C ALA A 64 -10.90 2.93 -0.46
N LEU A 65 -9.63 2.52 -0.46
CA LEU A 65 -8.86 2.40 0.77
C LEU A 65 -8.14 3.72 1.04
N SER A 66 -8.79 4.62 1.79
CA SER A 66 -8.17 5.87 2.18
C SER A 66 -7.13 5.63 3.27
N PRO A 67 -6.19 6.55 3.49
CA PRO A 67 -5.21 6.41 4.57
C PRO A 67 -5.85 6.14 5.93
N THR A 68 -6.91 6.84 6.25
CA THR A 68 -7.63 6.65 7.51
C THR A 68 -8.24 5.26 7.61
N THR A 69 -8.84 4.77 6.52
CA THR A 69 -9.43 3.45 6.47
C THR A 69 -8.38 2.37 6.68
N VAL A 70 -7.22 2.53 6.03
CA VAL A 70 -6.12 1.58 6.17
C VAL A 70 -5.63 1.53 7.62
N LYS A 71 -5.42 2.68 8.24
CA LYS A 71 -4.95 2.74 9.62
C LYS A 71 -5.94 2.09 10.57
N LYS A 72 -7.23 2.36 10.37
CA LYS A 72 -8.25 1.78 11.22
C LYS A 72 -8.31 0.26 11.07
N ALA A 73 -8.22 -0.25 9.86
CA ALA A 73 -8.29 -1.67 9.62
C ALA A 73 -7.10 -2.42 10.23
N VAL A 74 -5.90 -1.88 10.08
CA VAL A 74 -4.67 -2.56 10.47
C VAL A 74 -4.29 -2.30 11.92
N ALA A 75 -4.42 -1.06 12.38
CA ALA A 75 -3.99 -0.66 13.72
C ALA A 75 -5.13 -0.32 14.67
N GLY A 76 -6.37 -0.42 14.23
CA GLY A 76 -7.54 -0.22 15.08
C GLY A 76 -7.97 1.22 15.24
N SER A 77 -7.23 2.19 14.72
CA SER A 77 -7.56 3.59 14.81
C SER A 77 -7.12 4.34 13.56
N GLY A 78 -8.02 5.15 13.01
CA GLY A 78 -7.70 5.98 11.87
C GLY A 78 -6.70 7.08 12.18
N LYS A 79 -6.40 7.30 13.46
CA LYS A 79 -5.43 8.30 13.92
C LYS A 79 -4.11 7.68 14.34
N ALA A 80 -3.91 6.39 14.09
CA ALA A 80 -2.69 5.71 14.51
C ALA A 80 -1.46 6.34 13.87
N GLU A 81 -0.40 6.48 14.66
CA GLU A 81 0.87 6.99 14.17
C GLU A 81 1.56 5.94 13.30
N LYS A 82 2.50 6.37 12.48
CA LYS A 82 3.16 5.47 11.53
C LYS A 82 3.88 4.31 12.21
N ASP A 83 4.50 4.55 13.36
CA ASP A 83 5.19 3.49 14.09
C ASP A 83 4.21 2.46 14.65
N VAL A 84 3.02 2.91 15.06
CA VAL A 84 1.97 2.01 15.54
C VAL A 84 1.45 1.13 14.40
N VAL A 85 1.23 1.73 13.23
CA VAL A 85 0.81 0.98 12.06
C VAL A 85 1.89 -0.03 11.67
N ALA A 86 3.16 0.40 11.66
CA ALA A 86 4.27 -0.48 11.30
C ALA A 86 4.38 -1.67 12.25
N GLU A 87 4.15 -1.45 13.55
CA GLU A 87 4.18 -2.54 14.52
C GLU A 87 3.03 -3.52 14.28
N ALA A 88 1.84 -3.03 13.96
CA ALA A 88 0.72 -3.89 13.62
C ALA A 88 1.03 -4.72 12.37
N VAL A 89 1.61 -4.09 11.35
CA VAL A 89 2.01 -4.80 10.13
C VAL A 89 3.04 -5.89 10.45
N ARG A 90 4.03 -5.57 11.29
CA ARG A 90 5.02 -6.57 11.72
C ARG A 90 4.33 -7.80 12.30
N ARG A 91 3.34 -7.58 13.15
CA ARG A 91 2.62 -8.68 13.80
C ARG A 91 1.80 -9.51 12.82
N TYR A 92 1.09 -8.87 11.90
CA TYR A 92 0.33 -9.59 10.87
C TYR A 92 1.24 -10.44 10.00
N LEU A 93 2.40 -9.90 9.62
CA LEU A 93 3.33 -10.61 8.74
C LEU A 93 4.26 -11.56 9.51
N ARG A 94 4.16 -11.58 10.83
CA ARG A 94 4.97 -12.43 11.70
C ARG A 94 6.47 -12.20 11.50
N LEU A 95 6.84 -10.95 11.31
CA LEU A 95 8.24 -10.59 11.21
C LEU A 95 8.88 -10.55 12.60
N PRO A 96 10.19 -10.73 12.68
CA PRO A 96 10.86 -10.76 13.99
C PRO A 96 10.65 -9.48 14.78
N ASP A 97 10.68 -9.59 16.13
CA ASP A 97 10.72 -8.43 17.00
C ASP A 97 11.93 -7.59 16.63
N GLY A 98 11.73 -6.28 16.59
CA GLY A 98 12.81 -5.39 16.21
C GLY A 98 13.09 -5.31 14.73
N TYR A 99 12.21 -5.89 13.90
CA TYR A 99 12.35 -5.76 12.46
C TYR A 99 12.48 -4.29 12.06
N LYS A 100 13.45 -4.00 11.22
CA LYS A 100 13.74 -2.61 10.87
C LYS A 100 13.05 -2.21 9.57
N TRP A 101 12.09 -1.31 9.71
CA TRP A 101 11.41 -0.72 8.56
C TRP A 101 12.29 0.38 7.96
N ARG A 102 12.02 0.71 6.71
CA ARG A 102 12.73 1.82 6.07
C ARG A 102 12.40 3.12 6.76
N THR A 103 13.34 4.07 6.70
CA THR A 103 13.09 5.41 7.21
C THR A 103 11.88 5.99 6.48
N GLY A 104 10.93 6.54 7.23
CA GLY A 104 9.69 7.07 6.67
C GLY A 104 8.57 6.05 6.54
N TYR A 105 8.86 4.75 6.74
CA TYR A 105 7.85 3.68 6.77
C TYR A 105 7.13 3.44 5.44
N ASP A 106 7.75 3.75 4.29
CA ASP A 106 7.10 3.53 3.00
C ASP A 106 6.76 2.06 2.76
N ASP A 107 7.64 1.17 3.19
CA ASP A 107 7.44 -0.27 3.02
C ASP A 107 6.32 -0.80 3.91
N SER A 108 6.27 -0.38 5.18
CA SER A 108 5.16 -0.80 6.05
C SER A 108 3.84 -0.17 5.61
N ASP A 109 3.87 1.06 5.10
CA ASP A 109 2.67 1.71 4.59
C ASP A 109 2.08 0.91 3.42
N ALA A 110 2.92 0.47 2.49
CA ALA A 110 2.47 -0.33 1.35
C ALA A 110 1.90 -1.67 1.80
N ALA A 111 2.57 -2.33 2.74
CA ALA A 111 2.07 -3.61 3.27
C ALA A 111 0.74 -3.43 4.00
N ALA A 112 0.57 -2.29 4.69
CA ALA A 112 -0.68 -2.01 5.39
C ALA A 112 -1.86 -1.91 4.42
N VAL A 113 -1.67 -1.34 3.24
CA VAL A 113 -2.73 -1.27 2.23
C VAL A 113 -3.16 -2.67 1.82
N GLY A 114 -2.21 -3.56 1.56
CA GLY A 114 -2.51 -4.94 1.21
C GLY A 114 -3.24 -5.67 2.33
N LEU A 115 -2.79 -5.49 3.58
CA LEU A 115 -3.45 -6.11 4.73
C LEU A 115 -4.86 -5.57 4.92
N ALA A 116 -5.07 -4.27 4.75
CA ALA A 116 -6.39 -3.68 4.87
C ALA A 116 -7.36 -4.29 3.85
N TYR A 117 -6.89 -4.49 2.63
CA TYR A 117 -7.70 -5.15 1.61
C TYR A 117 -8.05 -6.58 2.04
N LEU A 118 -7.06 -7.35 2.45
CA LEU A 118 -7.28 -8.75 2.84
C LEU A 118 -8.24 -8.86 4.03
N LEU A 119 -8.12 -7.96 5.00
CA LEU A 119 -9.03 -7.92 6.14
C LEU A 119 -10.44 -7.56 5.72
N ARG A 120 -10.59 -6.58 4.85
CA ARG A 120 -11.92 -6.15 4.39
C ARG A 120 -12.64 -7.26 3.63
N GLU A 121 -11.89 -8.03 2.84
CA GLU A 121 -12.46 -9.12 2.06
C GLU A 121 -12.55 -10.43 2.86
N ASN A 122 -12.25 -10.39 4.14
CA ASN A 122 -12.28 -11.56 5.02
C ASN A 122 -11.38 -12.70 4.55
N LEU A 123 -10.27 -12.36 3.92
CA LEU A 123 -9.29 -13.33 3.45
C LEU A 123 -8.27 -13.68 4.52
N ILE A 124 -8.15 -12.85 5.54
CA ILE A 124 -7.34 -13.13 6.73
C ILE A 124 -8.13 -12.67 7.94
N ASP A 125 -7.77 -13.21 9.11
CA ASP A 125 -8.42 -12.87 10.36
C ASP A 125 -7.69 -11.73 11.05
N GLU A 126 -8.46 -10.89 11.75
CA GLU A 126 -7.89 -9.82 12.55
C GLU A 126 -7.11 -10.42 13.71
N ILE A 127 -5.93 -9.88 13.99
CA ILE A 127 -5.13 -10.31 15.11
C ILE A 127 -5.65 -9.65 16.39
N GLY A 128 -6.02 -10.48 17.37
CA GLY A 128 -6.49 -9.96 18.65
C GLY A 128 -5.43 -9.12 19.34
N GLY A 129 -5.87 -8.03 19.96
CA GLY A 129 -4.99 -7.15 20.72
C GLY A 129 -4.36 -6.03 19.93
N ILE A 130 -4.40 -6.06 18.61
CA ILE A 130 -3.86 -4.96 17.82
C ILE A 130 -4.76 -3.74 17.92
N ALA A 131 -6.05 -3.96 17.87
CA ALA A 131 -7.02 -2.89 17.90
C ALA A 131 -7.24 -2.29 19.28
N ALA A 132 -6.62 -2.84 20.27
CA ALA A 132 -6.81 -2.39 21.65
C ALA A 132 -6.14 -1.07 21.95
#